data_61045d1f2d024d80a5704ea8033190af
#
_entry.id   61045d1f2d024d80a5704ea8033190af
#
_cell.length_a   1.000
_cell.length_b   1.000
_cell.length_c   1.000
_cell.angle_alpha   90.00
_cell.angle_beta   90.00
_cell.angle_gamma   90.00
#
_symmetry.space_group_name_H-M   'P 1'
#
loop_
_entity.id
_entity.type
_entity.pdbx_description
1 polymer ?
#
loop_
_entity_poly.entity_id
_entity_poly.type
_entity_poly.pdbx_seq_one_letter_code
_entity_poly.pdbx_strand_id
1 'polypeptide(L)'
;MAKSSKPTRGSAAKAGSKKRPAAPAKKPAPARTKAVARSAAAPTKKAPVKTAAAPAKKAAARAVTAVTSSTASSPLVRALTVDEQRAVRLALSGKATLLSSAPRSRDALLFAAAASIAPAPVVVASPHAAELLAQVVQFSSVEVVGLGAFASSVEATSKRRLARGGSLLVVVDPARLFDAELRQAFAKAPPALLGIAAAHACSEHAHELCAAYLSLREALPAFGAAVLATSTSTSPRVIDQVAEALGAKPANIIERSQSELARAAQVVRAGERKTALFAVILERGAPGVVLTATPQEADSVYAELCSRKVACVRAHAGMSAEERNGALTRFADPRERLVLVTQSPHANASGLAGCPEASQVLGSAPPRRDLSFVVHYQAPLSPEQHFEDVSWLPDGGYSLVLADSSDAALVQALLAQQRVKPAAVEAVAQALAQAPTDRPIFSDTLALRAGTSRRSAERVLSAFADRSLITRDSGQIARRVSPEQLAAEGRLLAARFAALRAGDVGRAEQIAAYVTSRHSAVATANTSAALHQVRA
;
A
#
# COMPACT_ATOMS: atom_id res chain seq x y z
N MET A 1 62.28 -10.21 12.16
CA MET A 1 62.74 -9.74 13.48
C MET A 1 61.52 -9.63 14.37
N ALA A 2 61.52 -10.42 15.42
CA ALA A 2 60.49 -10.59 16.41
C ALA A 2 60.42 -9.47 17.42
N LYS A 3 59.22 -9.28 18.02
CA LYS A 3 58.97 -9.12 19.47
C LYS A 3 57.44 -8.99 19.68
N SER A 4 56.87 -10.00 20.05
CA SER A 4 56.19 -10.59 21.21
C SER A 4 56.15 -9.69 22.44
N SER A 5 54.93 -9.40 22.94
CA SER A 5 54.71 -9.27 24.38
C SER A 5 53.23 -9.58 24.72
N LYS A 6 53.07 -10.59 25.55
CA LYS A 6 51.91 -11.15 26.18
C LYS A 6 51.70 -10.57 27.61
N PRO A 7 50.66 -10.94 28.36
CA PRO A 7 49.74 -10.08 29.10
C PRO A 7 49.94 -10.18 30.61
N THR A 8 49.26 -9.31 31.37
CA THR A 8 49.15 -9.46 32.83
C THR A 8 47.70 -9.68 33.27
N ARG A 9 47.53 -10.77 33.96
CA ARG A 9 46.38 -11.12 34.81
C ARG A 9 46.40 -10.29 36.10
N GLY A 10 45.25 -9.84 36.56
CA GLY A 10 45.06 -9.31 37.89
C GLY A 10 43.69 -9.76 38.42
N SER A 11 43.75 -10.54 39.43
CA SER A 11 42.80 -11.31 40.18
C SER A 11 42.05 -10.48 41.24
N ALA A 12 40.79 -10.91 41.47
CA ALA A 12 40.07 -11.08 42.75
C ALA A 12 39.71 -9.85 43.59
N ALA A 13 38.40 -9.76 43.89
CA ALA A 13 37.94 -9.93 45.28
C ALA A 13 36.40 -9.99 45.34
N LYS A 14 35.95 -10.94 46.12
CA LYS A 14 34.58 -11.21 46.62
C LYS A 14 34.17 -10.12 47.61
N ALA A 15 32.87 -9.76 47.61
CA ALA A 15 32.13 -9.52 48.87
C ALA A 15 30.64 -9.70 48.61
N GLY A 16 30.08 -10.69 49.28
CA GLY A 16 28.65 -10.94 49.33
C GLY A 16 27.97 -10.07 50.38
N SER A 17 26.71 -9.71 50.15
CA SER A 17 25.81 -9.37 51.25
C SER A 17 24.41 -9.89 50.94
N LYS A 18 24.00 -10.89 51.70
CA LYS A 18 22.62 -11.39 51.82
C LYS A 18 21.77 -10.31 52.50
N LYS A 19 20.69 -9.89 51.91
CA LYS A 19 19.58 -9.21 52.58
C LYS A 19 18.32 -10.08 52.53
N ARG A 20 17.74 -10.25 53.72
CA ARG A 20 16.52 -11.00 54.08
C ARG A 20 15.28 -10.42 53.39
N PRO A 21 14.24 -11.23 53.15
CA PRO A 21 12.96 -10.74 52.64
C PRO A 21 12.12 -10.13 53.77
N ALA A 22 11.45 -9.01 53.49
CA ALA A 22 10.48 -8.37 54.38
C ALA A 22 9.08 -8.97 54.18
N ALA A 23 8.33 -9.06 55.29
CA ALA A 23 7.01 -9.62 55.40
C ALA A 23 5.91 -8.79 54.71
N PRO A 24 4.76 -9.38 54.33
CA PRO A 24 3.71 -8.70 53.58
C PRO A 24 2.86 -7.78 54.46
N ALA A 25 2.58 -6.58 53.98
CA ALA A 25 1.70 -5.60 54.60
C ALA A 25 0.22 -5.95 54.38
N LYS A 26 -0.59 -5.75 55.43
CA LYS A 26 -2.03 -5.99 55.52
C LYS A 26 -2.83 -5.08 54.59
N LYS A 27 -3.82 -5.65 53.89
CA LYS A 27 -4.86 -4.93 53.13
C LYS A 27 -5.74 -4.08 54.08
N PRO A 28 -6.09 -2.85 53.70
CA PRO A 28 -7.18 -2.11 54.34
C PRO A 28 -8.55 -2.51 53.75
N ALA A 29 -9.57 -2.52 54.63
CA ALA A 29 -10.95 -2.86 54.32
C ALA A 29 -11.66 -1.78 53.49
N PRO A 30 -12.73 -2.14 52.74
CA PRO A 30 -13.43 -1.19 51.88
C PRO A 30 -14.36 -0.26 52.67
N ALA A 31 -14.26 1.03 52.42
CA ALA A 31 -15.17 2.05 52.94
C ALA A 31 -16.53 2.00 52.23
N ARG A 32 -17.61 1.89 53.00
CA ARG A 32 -19.00 2.03 52.58
C ARG A 32 -19.28 3.46 52.16
N THR A 33 -19.54 3.71 50.90
CA THR A 33 -20.10 4.99 50.41
C THR A 33 -21.62 4.88 50.29
N LYS A 34 -22.31 5.80 51.00
CA LYS A 34 -23.76 5.98 51.03
C LYS A 34 -24.29 6.37 49.65
N ALA A 35 -25.32 5.68 49.20
CA ALA A 35 -26.11 6.04 48.03
C ALA A 35 -26.87 7.34 48.30
N VAL A 36 -26.65 8.33 47.46
CA VAL A 36 -27.49 9.52 47.33
C VAL A 36 -28.44 9.31 46.15
N ALA A 37 -29.73 9.16 46.49
CA ALA A 37 -30.80 9.09 45.51
C ALA A 37 -30.90 10.45 44.76
N ARG A 38 -30.71 10.45 43.45
CA ARG A 38 -31.07 11.57 42.60
C ARG A 38 -32.35 11.24 41.81
N SER A 39 -33.34 12.09 42.03
CA SER A 39 -34.61 12.22 41.37
C SER A 39 -34.54 12.09 39.86
N ALA A 40 -35.37 11.22 39.28
CA ALA A 40 -35.58 11.03 37.87
C ALA A 40 -36.41 12.21 37.33
N ALA A 41 -35.83 13.02 36.41
CA ALA A 41 -36.56 13.93 35.57
C ALA A 41 -37.04 13.18 34.30
N ALA A 42 -38.32 13.31 34.00
CA ALA A 42 -39.02 12.68 32.88
C ALA A 42 -38.46 13.15 31.51
N PRO A 43 -38.40 12.26 30.50
CA PRO A 43 -37.91 12.63 29.17
C PRO A 43 -38.98 13.44 28.41
N THR A 44 -38.65 14.67 28.03
CA THR A 44 -39.40 15.47 27.06
C THR A 44 -39.37 14.82 25.68
N LYS A 45 -40.53 14.46 25.15
CA LYS A 45 -40.74 13.98 23.78
C LYS A 45 -40.31 15.07 22.78
N LYS A 46 -39.17 14.83 22.10
CA LYS A 46 -38.79 15.61 20.91
C LYS A 46 -39.64 15.15 19.72
N ALA A 47 -40.30 16.12 19.08
CA ALA A 47 -41.03 15.91 17.83
C ALA A 47 -40.11 15.42 16.71
N PRO A 48 -40.58 14.56 15.77
CA PRO A 48 -39.75 14.07 14.69
C PRO A 48 -39.42 15.20 13.70
N VAL A 49 -38.12 15.44 13.53
CA VAL A 49 -37.58 16.29 12.46
C VAL A 49 -37.85 15.58 11.13
N LYS A 50 -38.73 16.14 10.31
CA LYS A 50 -38.93 15.70 8.93
C LYS A 50 -37.65 15.92 8.12
N THR A 51 -36.90 14.87 7.88
CA THR A 51 -35.75 14.87 6.96
C THR A 51 -36.27 15.02 5.52
N ALA A 52 -35.93 16.14 4.89
CA ALA A 52 -36.20 16.41 3.48
C ALA A 52 -35.28 15.54 2.56
N ALA A 53 -35.67 14.28 2.33
CA ALA A 53 -34.90 13.33 1.53
C ALA A 53 -35.41 13.16 0.08
N ALA A 54 -36.26 14.05 -0.43
CA ALA A 54 -36.92 13.85 -1.72
C ALA A 54 -36.21 14.40 -2.99
N PRO A 55 -35.36 15.45 -2.98
CA PRO A 55 -34.78 15.96 -4.23
C PRO A 55 -33.58 15.15 -4.73
N ALA A 56 -32.80 14.48 -3.87
CA ALA A 56 -31.58 13.78 -4.27
C ALA A 56 -31.83 12.52 -5.13
N LYS A 57 -32.92 11.78 -4.91
CA LYS A 57 -33.25 10.58 -5.69
C LYS A 57 -33.62 10.85 -7.16
N LYS A 58 -34.25 12.02 -7.46
CA LYS A 58 -34.62 12.40 -8.85
C LYS A 58 -33.43 12.88 -9.66
N ALA A 59 -32.42 13.50 -9.02
CA ALA A 59 -31.18 13.92 -9.69
C ALA A 59 -30.31 12.71 -10.05
N ALA A 60 -30.20 11.72 -9.16
CA ALA A 60 -29.46 10.49 -9.41
C ALA A 60 -30.06 9.65 -10.58
N ALA A 61 -31.39 9.56 -10.68
CA ALA A 61 -32.05 8.82 -11.77
C ALA A 61 -31.84 9.48 -13.15
N ARG A 62 -31.79 10.82 -13.24
CA ARG A 62 -31.47 11.53 -14.50
C ARG A 62 -29.99 11.38 -14.90
N ALA A 63 -29.07 11.30 -13.93
CA ALA A 63 -27.66 11.08 -14.20
C ALA A 63 -27.41 9.67 -14.79
N VAL A 64 -28.13 8.66 -14.35
CA VAL A 64 -27.99 7.27 -14.85
C VAL A 64 -28.32 7.15 -16.35
N THR A 65 -29.35 7.85 -16.83
CA THR A 65 -29.74 7.78 -18.26
C THR A 65 -28.74 8.51 -19.17
N ALA A 66 -28.10 9.58 -18.69
CA ALA A 66 -27.06 10.30 -19.45
C ALA A 66 -25.73 9.51 -19.55
N VAL A 67 -25.42 8.68 -18.54
CA VAL A 67 -24.19 7.87 -18.50
C VAL A 67 -24.20 6.79 -19.57
N THR A 68 -25.36 6.16 -19.84
CA THR A 68 -25.44 5.05 -20.81
C THR A 68 -25.19 5.45 -22.26
N SER A 69 -25.47 6.69 -22.66
CA SER A 69 -25.18 7.20 -24.00
C SER A 69 -23.73 7.72 -24.15
N SER A 70 -23.11 8.20 -23.07
CA SER A 70 -21.75 8.75 -23.07
C SER A 70 -20.65 7.66 -22.97
N THR A 71 -20.97 6.46 -22.44
CA THR A 71 -20.01 5.37 -22.22
C THR A 71 -19.40 4.81 -23.52
N ALA A 72 -20.11 4.90 -24.65
CA ALA A 72 -19.63 4.35 -25.93
C ALA A 72 -18.60 5.24 -26.63
N SER A 73 -18.45 6.51 -26.26
CA SER A 73 -17.67 7.49 -27.00
C SER A 73 -16.28 7.79 -26.43
N SER A 74 -16.05 7.60 -25.12
CA SER A 74 -14.76 7.91 -24.50
C SER A 74 -13.66 6.90 -24.89
N PRO A 75 -12.52 7.36 -25.45
CA PRO A 75 -11.37 6.49 -25.75
C PRO A 75 -10.83 5.79 -24.51
N LEU A 76 -10.85 6.46 -23.34
CA LEU A 76 -10.37 5.90 -22.09
C LEU A 76 -11.26 4.73 -21.63
N VAL A 77 -12.58 4.84 -21.79
CA VAL A 77 -13.49 3.74 -21.43
C VAL A 77 -13.28 2.53 -22.35
N ARG A 78 -12.99 2.74 -23.63
CA ARG A 78 -12.68 1.64 -24.56
C ARG A 78 -11.37 0.93 -24.24
N ALA A 79 -10.42 1.60 -23.59
CA ALA A 79 -9.16 1.01 -23.16
C ALA A 79 -9.27 0.19 -21.85
N LEU A 80 -10.43 0.21 -21.18
CA LEU A 80 -10.72 -0.62 -20.02
C LEU A 80 -11.10 -2.05 -20.43
N THR A 81 -10.75 -3.01 -19.56
CA THR A 81 -11.29 -4.38 -19.69
C THR A 81 -12.80 -4.42 -19.46
N VAL A 82 -13.44 -5.52 -19.83
CA VAL A 82 -14.89 -5.71 -19.64
C VAL A 82 -15.28 -5.58 -18.16
N ASP A 83 -14.48 -6.16 -17.26
CA ASP A 83 -14.71 -6.11 -15.82
C ASP A 83 -14.53 -4.68 -15.27
N GLU A 84 -13.51 -3.96 -15.70
CA GLU A 84 -13.27 -2.56 -15.34
C GLU A 84 -14.42 -1.66 -15.83
N GLN A 85 -14.89 -1.84 -17.07
CA GLN A 85 -16.06 -1.13 -17.61
C GLN A 85 -17.33 -1.43 -16.81
N ARG A 86 -17.54 -2.70 -16.42
CA ARG A 86 -18.65 -3.12 -15.56
C ARG A 86 -18.58 -2.45 -14.20
N ALA A 87 -17.39 -2.41 -13.57
CA ALA A 87 -17.18 -1.77 -12.28
C ALA A 87 -17.50 -0.27 -12.33
N VAL A 88 -17.00 0.46 -13.32
CA VAL A 88 -17.29 1.89 -13.52
C VAL A 88 -18.80 2.13 -13.70
N ARG A 89 -19.46 1.35 -14.54
CA ARG A 89 -20.91 1.51 -14.76
C ARG A 89 -21.73 1.23 -13.51
N LEU A 90 -21.42 0.18 -12.75
CA LEU A 90 -22.10 -0.13 -11.51
C LEU A 90 -21.90 0.99 -10.47
N ALA A 91 -20.69 1.47 -10.32
CA ALA A 91 -20.40 2.56 -9.39
C ALA A 91 -21.14 3.85 -9.78
N LEU A 92 -21.07 4.28 -11.05
CA LEU A 92 -21.78 5.48 -11.51
C LEU A 92 -23.32 5.32 -11.45
N SER A 93 -23.85 4.09 -11.38
CA SER A 93 -25.27 3.83 -11.11
C SER A 93 -25.65 3.97 -9.62
N GLY A 94 -24.75 4.41 -8.77
CA GLY A 94 -24.99 4.64 -7.34
C GLY A 94 -24.73 3.42 -6.44
N LYS A 95 -24.06 2.38 -6.94
CA LYS A 95 -23.77 1.15 -6.17
C LYS A 95 -22.34 1.18 -5.66
N ALA A 96 -22.15 0.94 -4.35
CA ALA A 96 -20.81 0.68 -3.82
C ALA A 96 -20.25 -0.59 -4.51
N THR A 97 -19.12 -0.42 -5.19
CA THR A 97 -18.52 -1.44 -6.07
C THR A 97 -17.07 -1.68 -5.69
N LEU A 98 -16.67 -2.93 -5.57
CA LEU A 98 -15.29 -3.35 -5.36
C LEU A 98 -14.78 -4.10 -6.59
N LEU A 99 -13.69 -3.63 -7.18
CA LEU A 99 -12.93 -4.33 -8.21
C LEU A 99 -11.70 -4.98 -7.55
N SER A 100 -11.74 -6.29 -7.36
CA SER A 100 -10.63 -7.08 -6.83
C SER A 100 -9.69 -7.55 -7.95
N SER A 101 -8.51 -8.05 -7.60
CA SER A 101 -7.46 -8.45 -8.57
C SER A 101 -7.09 -7.31 -9.54
N ALA A 102 -7.19 -6.05 -9.08
CA ALA A 102 -6.88 -4.87 -9.86
C ALA A 102 -5.49 -4.33 -9.49
N PRO A 103 -4.49 -4.40 -10.40
CA PRO A 103 -3.17 -3.86 -10.14
C PRO A 103 -3.19 -2.33 -10.10
N ARG A 104 -2.37 -1.72 -9.25
CA ARG A 104 -2.25 -0.25 -9.12
C ARG A 104 -1.90 0.45 -10.43
N SER A 105 -1.14 -0.22 -11.29
CA SER A 105 -0.80 0.30 -12.63
C SER A 105 -2.01 0.62 -13.50
N ARG A 106 -3.19 0.08 -13.15
CA ARG A 106 -4.47 0.31 -13.87
C ARG A 106 -5.33 1.40 -13.24
N ASP A 107 -5.07 1.80 -11.99
CA ASP A 107 -5.90 2.77 -11.27
C ASP A 107 -6.00 4.11 -12.00
N ALA A 108 -4.90 4.61 -12.54
CA ALA A 108 -4.87 5.88 -13.28
C ALA A 108 -5.83 5.86 -14.47
N LEU A 109 -5.81 4.80 -15.28
CA LEU A 109 -6.68 4.65 -16.42
C LEU A 109 -8.14 4.46 -16.00
N LEU A 110 -8.40 3.61 -14.98
CA LEU A 110 -9.74 3.32 -14.46
C LEU A 110 -10.44 4.60 -13.98
N PHE A 111 -9.78 5.38 -13.13
CA PHE A 111 -10.37 6.59 -12.56
C PHE A 111 -10.43 7.75 -13.56
N ALA A 112 -9.46 7.87 -14.48
CA ALA A 112 -9.54 8.83 -15.57
C ALA A 112 -10.71 8.49 -16.52
N ALA A 113 -10.92 7.23 -16.84
CA ALA A 113 -12.06 6.78 -17.63
C ALA A 113 -13.39 7.08 -16.93
N ALA A 114 -13.49 6.80 -15.62
CA ALA A 114 -14.68 7.15 -14.83
C ALA A 114 -14.94 8.67 -14.87
N ALA A 115 -13.91 9.50 -14.69
CA ALA A 115 -14.02 10.96 -14.72
C ALA A 115 -14.41 11.50 -16.10
N SER A 116 -13.97 10.85 -17.19
CA SER A 116 -14.28 11.29 -18.57
C SER A 116 -15.76 11.16 -18.93
N ILE A 117 -16.53 10.37 -18.18
CA ILE A 117 -17.96 10.13 -18.43
C ILE A 117 -18.85 10.54 -17.25
N ALA A 118 -18.27 10.92 -16.11
CA ALA A 118 -19.01 11.33 -14.92
C ALA A 118 -19.58 12.75 -15.11
N PRO A 119 -20.83 13.03 -14.66
CA PRO A 119 -21.45 14.34 -14.78
C PRO A 119 -20.97 15.37 -13.73
N ALA A 120 -20.19 14.92 -12.74
CA ALA A 120 -19.66 15.72 -11.64
C ALA A 120 -18.27 15.19 -11.26
N PRO A 121 -17.53 15.87 -10.36
CA PRO A 121 -16.18 15.46 -9.99
C PRO A 121 -16.10 13.99 -9.55
N VAL A 122 -15.04 13.30 -9.95
CA VAL A 122 -14.62 12.03 -9.40
C VAL A 122 -13.49 12.29 -8.42
N VAL A 123 -13.67 11.90 -7.17
CA VAL A 123 -12.66 12.07 -6.12
C VAL A 123 -12.02 10.72 -5.85
N VAL A 124 -10.69 10.64 -5.88
CA VAL A 124 -9.97 9.39 -5.65
C VAL A 124 -9.02 9.56 -4.48
N ALA A 125 -9.24 8.80 -3.41
CA ALA A 125 -8.29 8.66 -2.33
C ALA A 125 -7.31 7.52 -2.65
N SER A 126 -6.03 7.81 -2.54
CA SER A 126 -4.97 6.83 -2.77
C SER A 126 -3.84 7.01 -1.76
N PRO A 127 -3.35 5.94 -1.11
CA PRO A 127 -2.12 6.01 -0.32
C PRO A 127 -0.91 6.44 -1.16
N HIS A 128 -0.99 6.24 -2.48
CA HIS A 128 0.03 6.63 -3.46
C HIS A 128 -0.43 7.83 -4.30
N ALA A 129 -1.04 8.83 -3.66
CA ALA A 129 -1.70 9.95 -4.36
C ALA A 129 -0.77 10.71 -5.30
N ALA A 130 0.49 10.95 -4.92
CA ALA A 130 1.46 11.66 -5.76
C ALA A 130 1.78 10.86 -7.04
N GLU A 131 1.95 9.54 -6.92
CA GLU A 131 2.21 8.66 -8.05
C GLU A 131 0.99 8.55 -8.97
N LEU A 132 -0.19 8.34 -8.39
CA LEU A 132 -1.44 8.32 -9.14
C LEU A 132 -1.65 9.62 -9.91
N LEU A 133 -1.41 10.77 -9.27
CA LEU A 133 -1.50 12.08 -9.92
C LEU A 133 -0.55 12.17 -11.12
N ALA A 134 0.71 11.79 -10.95
CA ALA A 134 1.70 11.81 -12.02
C ALA A 134 1.31 10.94 -13.23
N GLN A 135 0.63 9.83 -12.98
CA GLN A 135 0.11 8.95 -14.04
C GLN A 135 -1.15 9.51 -14.71
N VAL A 136 -2.07 10.06 -13.93
CA VAL A 136 -3.36 10.56 -14.47
C VAL A 136 -3.17 11.82 -15.33
N VAL A 137 -2.24 12.70 -15.00
CA VAL A 137 -1.97 13.92 -15.80
C VAL A 137 -1.52 13.62 -17.24
N GLN A 138 -1.14 12.38 -17.54
CA GLN A 138 -0.82 11.96 -18.92
C GLN A 138 -2.06 11.82 -19.80
N PHE A 139 -3.26 11.76 -19.22
CA PHE A 139 -4.52 11.67 -19.96
C PHE A 139 -5.08 13.07 -20.22
N SER A 140 -4.71 13.68 -21.35
CA SER A 140 -5.08 15.06 -21.73
C SER A 140 -6.59 15.32 -21.83
N SER A 141 -7.41 14.27 -21.90
CA SER A 141 -8.87 14.37 -22.00
C SER A 141 -9.58 14.58 -20.66
N VAL A 142 -8.86 14.53 -19.54
CA VAL A 142 -9.41 14.67 -18.18
C VAL A 142 -8.68 15.81 -17.47
N GLU A 143 -9.43 16.74 -16.93
CA GLU A 143 -8.86 17.75 -16.06
C GLU A 143 -8.58 17.13 -14.67
N VAL A 144 -7.37 17.33 -14.15
CA VAL A 144 -6.89 16.69 -12.95
C VAL A 144 -6.47 17.71 -11.90
N VAL A 145 -6.83 17.43 -10.65
CA VAL A 145 -6.53 18.26 -9.49
C VAL A 145 -5.96 17.38 -8.37
N GLY A 146 -4.85 17.81 -7.76
CA GLY A 146 -4.27 17.15 -6.59
C GLY A 146 -4.56 17.91 -5.29
N LEU A 147 -4.94 17.19 -4.24
CA LEU A 147 -5.12 17.71 -2.87
C LEU A 147 -4.40 16.81 -1.86
N GLY A 148 -3.54 17.38 -1.00
CA GLY A 148 -2.85 16.61 0.02
C GLY A 148 -1.38 16.99 0.19
N ALA A 149 -0.48 16.03 0.11
CA ALA A 149 0.98 16.22 0.25
C ALA A 149 1.64 16.95 -0.94
N PHE A 150 0.93 17.93 -1.51
CA PHE A 150 1.40 18.74 -2.64
C PHE A 150 1.82 20.12 -2.17
N ALA A 151 2.58 20.83 -3.00
CA ALA A 151 2.97 22.21 -2.71
C ALA A 151 1.73 23.09 -2.46
N SER A 152 1.78 24.00 -1.49
CA SER A 152 0.65 24.85 -1.08
C SER A 152 0.03 25.65 -2.23
N SER A 153 0.84 26.06 -3.21
CA SER A 153 0.36 26.73 -4.44
C SER A 153 -0.52 25.83 -5.31
N VAL A 154 -0.16 24.55 -5.42
CA VAL A 154 -0.96 23.54 -6.13
C VAL A 154 -2.28 23.34 -5.41
N GLU A 155 -2.25 23.20 -4.10
CA GLU A 155 -3.46 22.99 -3.28
C GLU A 155 -4.42 24.20 -3.37
N ALA A 156 -3.94 25.43 -3.30
CA ALA A 156 -4.78 26.63 -3.43
C ALA A 156 -5.43 26.73 -4.81
N THR A 157 -4.72 26.36 -5.87
CA THR A 157 -5.26 26.31 -7.24
C THR A 157 -6.29 25.20 -7.37
N SER A 158 -6.03 24.05 -6.79
CA SER A 158 -6.91 22.89 -6.76
C SER A 158 -8.23 23.18 -6.04
N LYS A 159 -8.17 23.82 -4.87
CA LYS A 159 -9.38 24.26 -4.12
C LYS A 159 -10.24 25.23 -4.93
N ARG A 160 -9.62 26.21 -5.60
CA ARG A 160 -10.35 27.16 -6.48
C ARG A 160 -11.01 26.45 -7.66
N ARG A 161 -10.33 25.48 -8.25
CA ARG A 161 -10.86 24.71 -9.37
C ARG A 161 -12.03 23.82 -8.96
N LEU A 162 -11.89 23.13 -7.83
CA LEU A 162 -12.96 22.32 -7.24
C LEU A 162 -14.23 23.16 -6.97
N ALA A 163 -14.07 24.38 -6.47
CA ALA A 163 -15.18 25.27 -6.19
C ALA A 163 -15.96 25.72 -7.46
N ARG A 164 -15.33 25.69 -8.64
CA ARG A 164 -15.99 25.98 -9.92
C ARG A 164 -16.87 24.82 -10.41
N GLY A 165 -16.68 23.62 -9.87
CA GLY A 165 -17.39 22.40 -10.31
C GLY A 165 -17.00 21.96 -11.73
N GLY A 166 -17.78 21.06 -12.30
CA GLY A 166 -17.58 20.47 -13.61
C GLY A 166 -16.97 19.07 -13.56
N SER A 167 -16.78 18.46 -14.72
CA SER A 167 -16.16 17.12 -14.84
C SER A 167 -14.67 17.24 -14.59
N LEU A 168 -14.18 16.66 -13.50
CA LEU A 168 -12.76 16.66 -13.17
C LEU A 168 -12.41 15.44 -12.30
N LEU A 169 -11.16 15.04 -12.32
CA LEU A 169 -10.61 14.03 -11.43
C LEU A 169 -9.82 14.70 -10.31
N VAL A 170 -10.23 14.45 -9.07
CA VAL A 170 -9.56 14.97 -7.88
C VAL A 170 -8.82 13.84 -7.19
N VAL A 171 -7.50 13.90 -7.17
CA VAL A 171 -6.67 12.92 -6.46
C VAL A 171 -6.33 13.47 -5.08
N VAL A 172 -6.66 12.71 -4.05
CA VAL A 172 -6.46 13.13 -2.65
C VAL A 172 -5.65 12.10 -1.87
N ASP A 173 -4.87 12.59 -0.92
CA ASP A 173 -4.32 11.75 0.13
C ASP A 173 -5.45 11.19 1.01
N PRO A 174 -5.43 9.92 1.43
CA PRO A 174 -6.49 9.32 2.26
C PRO A 174 -6.81 10.09 3.54
N ALA A 175 -5.82 10.71 4.17
CA ALA A 175 -6.04 11.54 5.37
C ALA A 175 -6.98 12.72 5.11
N ARG A 176 -7.01 13.24 3.87
CA ARG A 176 -7.88 14.36 3.47
C ARG A 176 -9.36 14.00 3.45
N LEU A 177 -9.72 12.73 3.39
CA LEU A 177 -11.12 12.30 3.52
C LEU A 177 -11.75 12.73 4.88
N PHE A 178 -10.90 13.01 5.88
CA PHE A 178 -11.30 13.43 7.21
C PHE A 178 -11.23 14.94 7.40
N ASP A 179 -10.79 15.70 6.40
CA ASP A 179 -10.70 17.15 6.43
C ASP A 179 -12.09 17.78 6.42
N ALA A 180 -12.37 18.63 7.42
CA ALA A 180 -13.67 19.28 7.56
C ALA A 180 -13.96 20.24 6.39
N GLU A 181 -12.95 20.95 5.87
CA GLU A 181 -13.12 21.87 4.72
C GLU A 181 -13.49 21.09 3.47
N LEU A 182 -12.79 19.96 3.21
CA LEU A 182 -13.06 19.11 2.05
C LEU A 182 -14.45 18.49 2.13
N ARG A 183 -14.84 17.98 3.30
CA ARG A 183 -16.17 17.44 3.53
C ARG A 183 -17.25 18.50 3.32
N GLN A 184 -17.04 19.73 3.80
CA GLN A 184 -17.98 20.83 3.60
C GLN A 184 -18.07 21.23 2.12
N ALA A 185 -16.95 21.22 1.39
CA ALA A 185 -16.96 21.50 -0.05
C ALA A 185 -17.78 20.44 -0.81
N PHE A 186 -17.59 19.16 -0.51
CA PHE A 186 -18.34 18.07 -1.13
C PHE A 186 -19.81 17.99 -0.67
N ALA A 187 -20.13 18.43 0.54
CA ALA A 187 -21.53 18.56 0.97
C ALA A 187 -22.30 19.58 0.12
N LYS A 188 -21.62 20.65 -0.36
CA LYS A 188 -22.21 21.66 -1.25
C LYS A 188 -22.26 21.22 -2.71
N ALA A 189 -21.25 20.49 -3.17
CA ALA A 189 -21.13 19.97 -4.53
C ALA A 189 -20.71 18.49 -4.46
N PRO A 190 -21.66 17.56 -4.26
CA PRO A 190 -21.34 16.13 -4.11
C PRO A 190 -20.62 15.58 -5.33
N PRO A 191 -19.54 14.80 -5.15
CA PRO A 191 -18.89 14.13 -6.26
C PRO A 191 -19.82 13.06 -6.88
N ALA A 192 -19.66 12.82 -8.17
CA ALA A 192 -20.36 11.72 -8.84
C ALA A 192 -19.88 10.35 -8.33
N LEU A 193 -18.61 10.27 -7.98
CA LEU A 193 -17.97 9.04 -7.56
C LEU A 193 -16.84 9.32 -6.56
N LEU A 194 -16.76 8.50 -5.52
CA LEU A 194 -15.62 8.42 -4.64
C LEU A 194 -14.82 7.14 -4.95
N GLY A 195 -13.63 7.30 -5.50
CA GLY A 195 -12.65 6.24 -5.73
C GLY A 195 -11.83 5.96 -4.47
N ILE A 196 -11.63 4.69 -4.15
CA ILE A 196 -10.76 4.23 -3.07
C ILE A 196 -9.72 3.29 -3.68
N ALA A 197 -8.56 3.83 -4.00
CA ALA A 197 -7.44 3.04 -4.53
C ALA A 197 -6.75 2.25 -3.41
N ALA A 198 -6.26 1.04 -3.71
CA ALA A 198 -5.63 0.15 -2.74
C ALA A 198 -6.51 -0.10 -1.50
N ALA A 199 -7.80 -0.32 -1.70
CA ALA A 199 -8.78 -0.48 -0.61
C ALA A 199 -8.45 -1.67 0.33
N HIS A 200 -7.70 -2.68 -0.12
CA HIS A 200 -7.22 -3.77 0.74
C HIS A 200 -6.46 -3.27 1.97
N ALA A 201 -5.82 -2.09 1.89
CA ALA A 201 -5.08 -1.50 2.99
C ALA A 201 -5.94 -1.06 4.19
N CYS A 202 -7.27 -1.21 4.16
CA CYS A 202 -8.14 -1.09 5.33
C CYS A 202 -8.24 -2.39 6.15
N SER A 203 -7.84 -3.54 5.57
CA SER A 203 -7.95 -4.86 6.19
C SER A 203 -6.71 -5.19 7.03
N GLU A 204 -6.93 -5.76 8.21
CA GLU A 204 -5.85 -6.27 9.06
C GLU A 204 -5.20 -7.56 8.51
N HIS A 205 -5.84 -8.20 7.54
CA HIS A 205 -5.33 -9.39 6.88
C HIS A 205 -4.56 -9.07 5.57
N ALA A 206 -4.57 -7.81 5.13
CA ALA A 206 -3.81 -7.38 3.96
C ALA A 206 -2.31 -7.41 4.21
N HIS A 207 -1.53 -7.34 3.15
CA HIS A 207 -0.07 -7.27 3.24
C HIS A 207 0.45 -5.87 3.65
N GLU A 208 -0.39 -4.85 3.54
CA GLU A 208 -0.10 -3.48 3.93
C GLU A 208 -1.33 -2.81 4.58
N LEU A 209 -1.09 -1.76 5.36
CA LEU A 209 -2.09 -1.02 6.10
C LEU A 209 -2.00 0.47 5.77
N CYS A 210 -3.14 1.09 5.42
CA CYS A 210 -3.29 2.54 5.39
C CYS A 210 -4.04 2.99 6.65
N ALA A 211 -3.38 3.73 7.53
CA ALA A 211 -3.96 4.12 8.81
C ALA A 211 -5.24 4.98 8.63
N ALA A 212 -5.29 5.84 7.61
CA ALA A 212 -6.48 6.62 7.29
C ALA A 212 -7.68 5.73 6.89
N TYR A 213 -7.45 4.61 6.22
CA TYR A 213 -8.52 3.72 5.77
C TYR A 213 -9.21 2.94 6.88
N LEU A 214 -8.65 2.89 8.09
CA LEU A 214 -9.31 2.27 9.24
C LEU A 214 -10.65 2.91 9.61
N SER A 215 -10.89 4.16 9.21
CA SER A 215 -12.16 4.87 9.45
C SER A 215 -12.98 5.10 8.18
N LEU A 216 -12.76 4.36 7.10
CA LEU A 216 -13.52 4.51 5.84
C LEU A 216 -15.02 4.37 6.07
N ARG A 217 -15.46 3.36 6.81
CA ARG A 217 -16.88 3.12 7.10
C ARG A 217 -17.59 4.34 7.70
N GLU A 218 -16.88 5.10 8.53
CA GLU A 218 -17.38 6.31 9.18
C GLU A 218 -17.34 7.53 8.24
N ALA A 219 -16.33 7.58 7.36
CA ALA A 219 -16.11 8.71 6.45
C ALA A 219 -17.04 8.69 5.23
N LEU A 220 -17.27 7.53 4.63
CA LEU A 220 -17.98 7.39 3.36
C LEU A 220 -19.37 8.00 3.32
N PRO A 221 -20.24 7.87 4.36
CA PRO A 221 -21.58 8.44 4.34
C PRO A 221 -21.58 9.98 4.21
N ALA A 222 -20.53 10.66 4.68
CA ALA A 222 -20.43 12.11 4.64
C ALA A 222 -20.27 12.68 3.21
N PHE A 223 -19.85 11.86 2.25
CA PHE A 223 -19.66 12.30 0.86
C PHE A 223 -20.92 12.19 0.01
N GLY A 224 -21.90 11.39 0.40
CA GLY A 224 -23.15 11.20 -0.37
C GLY A 224 -22.92 10.66 -1.80
N ALA A 225 -21.73 10.18 -2.10
CA ALA A 225 -21.31 9.70 -3.41
C ALA A 225 -21.36 8.18 -3.49
N ALA A 226 -21.48 7.66 -4.71
CA ALA A 226 -21.22 6.25 -4.98
C ALA A 226 -19.72 5.93 -4.79
N VAL A 227 -19.39 4.67 -4.50
CA VAL A 227 -18.02 4.24 -4.23
C VAL A 227 -17.55 3.25 -5.29
N LEU A 228 -16.35 3.49 -5.84
CA LEU A 228 -15.58 2.53 -6.63
C LEU A 228 -14.24 2.28 -5.93
N ALA A 229 -14.06 1.07 -5.43
CA ALA A 229 -12.81 0.69 -4.79
C ALA A 229 -12.02 -0.29 -5.66
N THR A 230 -10.68 -0.18 -5.62
CA THR A 230 -9.76 -1.15 -6.23
C THR A 230 -8.95 -1.87 -5.16
N SER A 231 -8.66 -3.14 -5.39
CA SER A 231 -7.87 -3.98 -4.50
C SER A 231 -7.01 -4.94 -5.31
N THR A 232 -5.74 -5.07 -4.98
CA THR A 232 -4.85 -6.08 -5.58
C THR A 232 -5.03 -7.46 -4.95
N SER A 233 -5.63 -7.51 -3.76
CA SER A 233 -5.79 -8.77 -3.04
C SER A 233 -6.84 -9.67 -3.68
N THR A 234 -6.52 -10.96 -3.71
CA THR A 234 -7.43 -12.05 -4.07
C THR A 234 -7.89 -12.84 -2.85
N SER A 235 -7.41 -12.48 -1.65
CA SER A 235 -7.77 -13.17 -0.41
C SER A 235 -9.24 -12.92 -0.04
N PRO A 236 -10.08 -13.97 0.09
CA PRO A 236 -11.49 -13.80 0.46
C PRO A 236 -11.69 -13.00 1.75
N ARG A 237 -10.86 -13.25 2.78
CA ARG A 237 -10.93 -12.51 4.05
C ARG A 237 -10.68 -11.02 3.89
N VAL A 238 -9.72 -10.64 3.03
CA VAL A 238 -9.45 -9.23 2.74
C VAL A 238 -10.61 -8.62 1.97
N ILE A 239 -11.12 -9.33 0.95
CA ILE A 239 -12.24 -8.88 0.12
C ILE A 239 -13.49 -8.66 0.98
N ASP A 240 -13.83 -9.58 1.89
CA ASP A 240 -14.98 -9.47 2.77
C ASP A 240 -14.86 -8.26 3.71
N GLN A 241 -13.70 -8.03 4.32
CA GLN A 241 -13.48 -6.87 5.19
C GLN A 241 -13.54 -5.54 4.41
N VAL A 242 -12.98 -5.50 3.20
CA VAL A 242 -13.08 -4.33 2.33
C VAL A 242 -14.53 -4.08 1.93
N ALA A 243 -15.26 -5.11 1.51
CA ALA A 243 -16.67 -5.00 1.13
C ALA A 243 -17.53 -4.50 2.30
N GLU A 244 -17.28 -4.99 3.51
CA GLU A 244 -17.95 -4.51 4.73
C GLU A 244 -17.63 -3.03 4.99
N ALA A 245 -16.36 -2.63 4.93
CA ALA A 245 -15.93 -1.24 5.15
C ALA A 245 -16.56 -0.27 4.13
N LEU A 246 -16.76 -0.71 2.90
CA LEU A 246 -17.36 0.07 1.81
C LEU A 246 -18.89 0.00 1.78
N GLY A 247 -19.52 -0.93 2.50
CA GLY A 247 -20.94 -1.24 2.36
C GLY A 247 -21.29 -1.86 1.00
N ALA A 248 -20.34 -2.52 0.33
CA ALA A 248 -20.53 -3.16 -0.95
C ALA A 248 -21.29 -4.50 -0.79
N LYS A 249 -22.29 -4.73 -1.66
CA LYS A 249 -23.02 -6.02 -1.69
C LYS A 249 -22.22 -7.05 -2.50
N PRO A 250 -22.36 -8.35 -2.23
CA PRO A 250 -21.64 -9.41 -2.98
C PRO A 250 -21.79 -9.30 -4.49
N ALA A 251 -22.98 -8.95 -5.00
CA ALA A 251 -23.23 -8.76 -6.43
C ALA A 251 -22.46 -7.59 -7.07
N ASN A 252 -21.88 -6.70 -6.28
CA ASN A 252 -21.09 -5.56 -6.72
C ASN A 252 -19.59 -5.77 -6.48
N ILE A 253 -19.17 -6.95 -6.05
CA ILE A 253 -17.78 -7.37 -6.01
C ILE A 253 -17.48 -7.98 -7.38
N ILE A 254 -16.53 -7.39 -8.08
CA ILE A 254 -16.11 -7.83 -9.42
C ILE A 254 -14.65 -8.26 -9.30
N GLU A 255 -14.39 -9.53 -9.56
CA GLU A 255 -13.04 -10.01 -9.71
C GLU A 255 -12.60 -9.75 -11.16
N ARG A 256 -11.53 -8.97 -11.33
CA ARG A 256 -10.96 -8.72 -12.64
C ARG A 256 -10.34 -10.01 -13.17
N SER A 257 -10.74 -10.40 -14.37
CA SER A 257 -10.12 -11.52 -15.07
C SER A 257 -8.63 -11.23 -15.23
N GLN A 258 -7.81 -12.12 -14.69
CA GLN A 258 -6.37 -12.02 -14.87
C GLN A 258 -6.08 -12.41 -16.32
N SER A 259 -5.40 -11.51 -17.06
CA SER A 259 -4.90 -11.87 -18.39
C SER A 259 -4.05 -13.14 -18.26
N GLU A 260 -4.07 -13.99 -19.29
CA GLU A 260 -3.27 -15.21 -19.39
C GLU A 260 -1.76 -14.89 -19.54
N LEU A 261 -1.23 -14.02 -18.65
CA LEU A 261 0.20 -13.83 -18.53
C LEU A 261 0.82 -15.17 -18.17
N ALA A 262 1.82 -15.59 -18.89
CA ALA A 262 2.57 -16.80 -18.61
C ALA A 262 3.28 -16.68 -17.26
N ARG A 263 2.57 -17.02 -16.19
CA ARG A 263 3.05 -16.95 -14.81
C ARG A 263 3.64 -18.29 -14.45
N ALA A 264 4.95 -18.38 -14.58
CA ALA A 264 5.70 -19.56 -14.22
C ALA A 264 6.37 -19.39 -12.85
N ALA A 265 6.55 -20.49 -12.16
CA ALA A 265 7.45 -20.57 -11.01
C ALA A 265 8.36 -21.79 -11.22
N GLN A 266 9.64 -21.60 -10.97
CA GLN A 266 10.63 -22.66 -11.03
C GLN A 266 11.28 -22.77 -9.65
N VAL A 267 11.17 -23.95 -9.05
CA VAL A 267 11.94 -24.27 -7.85
C VAL A 267 13.34 -24.67 -8.30
N VAL A 268 14.32 -23.91 -7.86
CA VAL A 268 15.74 -24.12 -8.17
C VAL A 268 16.51 -24.52 -6.93
N ARG A 269 17.61 -25.25 -7.10
CA ARG A 269 18.54 -25.50 -5.99
C ARG A 269 19.35 -24.25 -5.68
N ALA A 270 19.79 -24.12 -4.44
CA ALA A 270 20.72 -23.07 -4.05
C ALA A 270 21.94 -23.09 -4.97
N GLY A 271 22.30 -21.95 -5.55
CA GLY A 271 23.40 -21.81 -6.50
C GLY A 271 23.03 -21.97 -7.98
N GLU A 272 21.89 -22.55 -8.33
CA GLU A 272 21.45 -22.71 -9.73
C GLU A 272 20.68 -21.52 -10.28
N ARG A 273 20.22 -20.58 -9.42
CA ARG A 273 19.41 -19.41 -9.82
C ARG A 273 20.04 -18.58 -10.94
N LYS A 274 21.35 -18.33 -10.86
CA LYS A 274 22.07 -17.53 -11.87
C LYS A 274 22.03 -18.20 -13.23
N THR A 275 22.19 -19.51 -13.27
CA THR A 275 22.13 -20.30 -14.51
C THR A 275 20.71 -20.31 -15.08
N ALA A 276 19.69 -20.52 -14.24
CA ALA A 276 18.29 -20.48 -14.66
C ALA A 276 17.89 -19.09 -15.17
N LEU A 277 18.29 -18.02 -14.47
CA LEU A 277 18.06 -16.65 -14.94
C LEU A 277 18.70 -16.41 -16.32
N PHE A 278 19.94 -16.84 -16.50
CA PHE A 278 20.64 -16.66 -17.77
C PHE A 278 19.93 -17.41 -18.92
N ALA A 279 19.43 -18.62 -18.68
CA ALA A 279 18.66 -19.37 -19.67
C ALA A 279 17.39 -18.60 -20.10
N VAL A 280 16.66 -18.01 -19.14
CA VAL A 280 15.48 -17.18 -19.43
C VAL A 280 15.85 -15.96 -20.28
N ILE A 281 16.94 -15.27 -19.95
CA ILE A 281 17.39 -14.10 -20.70
C ILE A 281 17.76 -14.47 -22.14
N LEU A 282 18.42 -15.59 -22.36
CA LEU A 282 18.76 -16.09 -23.70
C LEU A 282 17.52 -16.46 -24.50
N GLU A 283 16.54 -17.10 -23.86
CA GLU A 283 15.30 -17.55 -24.51
C GLU A 283 14.39 -16.37 -24.88
N ARG A 284 14.19 -15.43 -23.95
CA ARG A 284 13.19 -14.35 -24.10
C ARG A 284 13.78 -13.08 -24.74
N GLY A 285 15.06 -12.85 -24.58
CA GLY A 285 15.73 -11.62 -25.04
C GLY A 285 15.36 -10.39 -24.21
N ALA A 286 16.19 -9.34 -24.30
CA ALA A 286 15.90 -8.04 -23.70
C ALA A 286 14.87 -7.27 -24.58
N PRO A 287 14.11 -6.31 -23.99
CA PRO A 287 14.22 -5.79 -22.63
C PRO A 287 13.50 -6.66 -21.60
N GLY A 288 14.03 -6.71 -20.40
CA GLY A 288 13.41 -7.42 -19.28
C GLY A 288 13.80 -6.84 -17.93
N VAL A 289 13.09 -7.26 -16.87
CA VAL A 289 13.33 -6.82 -15.50
C VAL A 289 13.62 -8.03 -14.62
N VAL A 290 14.67 -7.94 -13.81
CA VAL A 290 15.03 -8.91 -12.77
C VAL A 290 14.86 -8.23 -11.42
N LEU A 291 13.96 -8.76 -10.62
CA LEU A 291 13.60 -8.26 -9.30
C LEU A 291 14.31 -9.06 -8.21
N THR A 292 15.00 -8.38 -7.33
CA THR A 292 15.74 -8.95 -6.20
C THR A 292 15.20 -8.45 -4.87
N ALA A 293 15.46 -9.19 -3.79
CA ALA A 293 15.02 -8.81 -2.45
C ALA A 293 15.92 -7.73 -1.80
N THR A 294 17.20 -7.71 -2.13
CA THR A 294 18.19 -6.82 -1.50
C THR A 294 19.09 -6.13 -2.52
N PRO A 295 19.69 -4.95 -2.16
CA PRO A 295 20.68 -4.28 -2.99
C PRO A 295 21.91 -5.16 -3.30
N GLN A 296 22.38 -5.91 -2.31
CA GLN A 296 23.56 -6.79 -2.46
C GLN A 296 23.32 -7.89 -3.48
N GLU A 297 22.11 -8.44 -3.51
CA GLU A 297 21.72 -9.42 -4.53
C GLU A 297 21.61 -8.79 -5.91
N ALA A 298 21.07 -7.56 -5.99
CA ALA A 298 21.05 -6.83 -7.26
C ALA A 298 22.46 -6.63 -7.82
N ASP A 299 23.42 -6.27 -6.96
CA ASP A 299 24.84 -6.15 -7.34
C ASP A 299 25.43 -7.48 -7.79
N SER A 300 25.16 -8.56 -7.07
CA SER A 300 25.66 -9.91 -7.42
C SER A 300 25.11 -10.41 -8.75
N VAL A 301 23.80 -10.23 -8.98
CA VAL A 301 23.14 -10.61 -10.24
C VAL A 301 23.67 -9.76 -11.40
N TYR A 302 23.78 -8.45 -11.20
CA TYR A 302 24.33 -7.53 -12.20
C TYR A 302 25.75 -7.91 -12.61
N ALA A 303 26.65 -8.17 -11.64
CA ALA A 303 28.02 -8.59 -11.91
C ALA A 303 28.09 -9.90 -12.70
N GLU A 304 27.24 -10.87 -12.37
CA GLU A 304 27.14 -12.14 -13.09
C GLU A 304 26.67 -11.94 -14.54
N LEU A 305 25.63 -11.12 -14.76
CA LEU A 305 25.15 -10.84 -16.12
C LEU A 305 26.21 -10.11 -16.95
N CYS A 306 26.93 -9.15 -16.38
CA CYS A 306 28.06 -8.50 -17.03
C CYS A 306 29.17 -9.47 -17.42
N SER A 307 29.53 -10.41 -16.53
CA SER A 307 30.55 -11.41 -16.81
C SER A 307 30.20 -12.33 -17.99
N ARG A 308 28.89 -12.53 -18.19
CA ARG A 308 28.33 -13.30 -19.32
C ARG A 308 28.02 -12.43 -20.55
N LYS A 309 28.47 -11.19 -20.57
CA LYS A 309 28.28 -10.21 -21.67
C LYS A 309 26.81 -9.90 -21.97
N VAL A 310 25.92 -10.03 -21.00
CA VAL A 310 24.53 -9.57 -21.12
C VAL A 310 24.51 -8.06 -20.97
N ALA A 311 23.88 -7.37 -21.93
CA ALA A 311 23.65 -5.94 -21.84
C ALA A 311 22.64 -5.65 -20.72
N CYS A 312 23.09 -5.05 -19.62
CA CYS A 312 22.26 -4.81 -18.45
C CYS A 312 22.62 -3.50 -17.73
N VAL A 313 21.67 -3.02 -16.93
CA VAL A 313 21.83 -1.91 -15.99
C VAL A 313 21.27 -2.32 -14.65
N ARG A 314 21.71 -1.66 -13.57
CA ARG A 314 21.16 -1.88 -12.24
C ARG A 314 20.64 -0.59 -11.65
N ALA A 315 19.60 -0.69 -10.83
CA ALA A 315 19.06 0.44 -10.07
C ALA A 315 18.51 -0.06 -8.73
N HIS A 316 19.10 0.33 -7.61
CA HIS A 316 18.65 -0.06 -6.27
C HIS A 316 18.92 1.04 -5.24
N ALA A 317 18.31 0.93 -4.06
CA ALA A 317 18.35 1.93 -3.01
C ALA A 317 19.77 2.23 -2.45
N GLY A 318 20.72 1.32 -2.64
CA GLY A 318 22.13 1.51 -2.23
C GLY A 318 22.95 2.40 -3.17
N MET A 319 22.41 2.79 -4.34
CA MET A 319 23.09 3.65 -5.31
C MET A 319 22.77 5.12 -5.03
N SER A 320 23.64 6.02 -5.51
CA SER A 320 23.32 7.46 -5.55
C SER A 320 22.09 7.74 -6.44
N ALA A 321 21.42 8.86 -6.20
CA ALA A 321 20.25 9.23 -7.02
C ALA A 321 20.64 9.47 -8.50
N GLU A 322 21.82 9.99 -8.74
CA GLU A 322 22.35 10.27 -10.08
C GLU A 322 22.59 8.97 -10.86
N GLU A 323 23.33 8.01 -10.29
CA GLU A 323 23.60 6.70 -10.88
C GLU A 323 22.30 5.96 -11.19
N ARG A 324 21.36 5.96 -10.20
CA ARG A 324 20.08 5.31 -10.34
C ARG A 324 19.24 5.92 -11.47
N ASN A 325 19.12 7.26 -11.51
CA ASN A 325 18.38 7.95 -12.55
C ASN A 325 19.02 7.75 -13.94
N GLY A 326 20.36 7.76 -14.03
CA GLY A 326 21.08 7.45 -15.25
C GLY A 326 20.79 6.03 -15.77
N ALA A 327 20.80 5.04 -14.89
CA ALA A 327 20.47 3.65 -15.22
C ALA A 327 19.02 3.50 -15.71
N LEU A 328 18.07 4.13 -15.02
CA LEU A 328 16.65 4.10 -15.40
C LEU A 328 16.38 4.83 -16.71
N THR A 329 17.04 5.97 -16.96
CA THR A 329 16.92 6.70 -18.24
C THR A 329 17.41 5.86 -19.41
N ARG A 330 18.55 5.19 -19.25
CA ARG A 330 19.06 4.26 -20.27
C ARG A 330 18.09 3.10 -20.50
N PHE A 331 17.57 2.49 -19.43
CA PHE A 331 16.61 1.39 -19.54
C PHE A 331 15.32 1.82 -20.24
N ALA A 332 14.86 3.05 -20.00
CA ALA A 332 13.65 3.59 -20.61
C ALA A 332 13.82 3.94 -22.11
N ASP A 333 15.06 4.07 -22.60
CA ASP A 333 15.29 4.34 -24.04
C ASP A 333 14.92 3.07 -24.85
N PRO A 334 13.93 3.17 -25.76
CA PRO A 334 13.50 2.02 -26.57
C PRO A 334 14.59 1.51 -27.53
N ARG A 335 15.63 2.29 -27.80
CA ARG A 335 16.76 1.88 -28.64
C ARG A 335 17.72 0.95 -27.91
N GLU A 336 17.79 1.06 -26.57
CA GLU A 336 18.64 0.20 -25.76
C GLU A 336 17.88 -1.08 -25.37
N ARG A 337 18.41 -2.23 -25.74
CA ARG A 337 17.87 -3.55 -25.35
C ARG A 337 18.61 -4.05 -24.13
N LEU A 338 18.19 -3.61 -22.96
CA LEU A 338 18.84 -3.87 -21.68
C LEU A 338 17.98 -4.75 -20.77
N VAL A 339 18.67 -5.46 -19.88
CA VAL A 339 18.05 -6.08 -18.68
C VAL A 339 18.24 -5.15 -17.51
N LEU A 340 17.15 -4.76 -16.84
CA LEU A 340 17.19 -4.01 -15.59
C LEU A 340 17.23 -4.96 -14.41
N VAL A 341 18.25 -4.83 -13.56
CA VAL A 341 18.32 -5.53 -12.27
C VAL A 341 17.98 -4.53 -11.16
N THR A 342 16.92 -4.79 -10.40
CA THR A 342 16.42 -3.84 -9.41
C THR A 342 15.72 -4.55 -8.25
N GLN A 343 15.40 -3.81 -7.20
CA GLN A 343 14.48 -4.28 -6.15
C GLN A 343 13.03 -4.09 -6.59
N SER A 344 12.13 -4.98 -6.17
CA SER A 344 10.71 -4.81 -6.46
C SER A 344 10.19 -3.48 -5.87
N PRO A 345 9.52 -2.64 -6.67
CA PRO A 345 8.96 -1.37 -6.20
C PRO A 345 7.76 -1.57 -5.27
N HIS A 346 7.12 -2.73 -5.34
CA HIS A 346 5.93 -3.05 -4.55
C HIS A 346 6.28 -3.82 -3.26
N ALA A 347 7.58 -4.01 -2.97
CA ALA A 347 8.04 -4.68 -1.76
C ALA A 347 7.82 -3.79 -0.52
N ASN A 348 6.62 -3.82 0.04
CA ASN A 348 6.27 -3.05 1.23
C ASN A 348 6.52 -3.85 2.51
N ALA A 349 7.79 -3.99 2.86
CA ALA A 349 8.18 -4.73 4.06
C ALA A 349 7.83 -4.00 5.37
N SER A 350 7.63 -2.68 5.36
CA SER A 350 7.17 -1.94 6.54
C SER A 350 5.71 -2.23 6.90
N GLY A 351 4.90 -2.55 5.90
CA GLY A 351 3.48 -2.79 6.02
C GLY A 351 2.63 -1.52 6.10
N LEU A 352 3.19 -0.35 5.80
CA LEU A 352 2.45 0.91 5.69
C LEU A 352 2.26 1.30 4.23
N ALA A 353 1.02 1.29 3.76
CA ALA A 353 0.66 1.75 2.43
C ALA A 353 1.00 3.25 2.28
N GLY A 354 1.58 3.62 1.15
CA GLY A 354 1.97 5.00 0.86
C GLY A 354 3.21 5.50 1.59
N CYS A 355 3.78 4.72 2.52
CA CYS A 355 5.03 5.10 3.16
C CYS A 355 6.20 4.93 2.16
N PRO A 356 6.97 5.99 1.86
CA PRO A 356 8.12 5.86 0.98
C PRO A 356 9.15 4.93 1.60
N GLU A 357 9.46 3.85 0.89
CA GLU A 357 10.50 2.90 1.28
C GLU A 357 11.82 3.26 0.59
N ALA A 358 12.92 3.17 1.34
CA ALA A 358 14.24 3.40 0.78
C ALA A 358 14.60 2.40 -0.35
N SER A 359 13.94 1.24 -0.36
CA SER A 359 14.05 0.23 -1.40
C SER A 359 13.24 0.53 -2.66
N GLN A 360 12.31 1.49 -2.59
CA GLN A 360 11.44 1.82 -3.71
C GLN A 360 12.20 2.67 -4.73
N VAL A 361 12.63 2.03 -5.80
CA VAL A 361 13.44 2.64 -6.87
C VAL A 361 12.58 2.99 -8.09
N LEU A 362 11.55 2.19 -8.32
CA LEU A 362 10.59 2.34 -9.42
C LEU A 362 9.20 2.66 -8.86
N GLY A 363 8.39 3.36 -9.64
CA GLY A 363 6.97 3.53 -9.35
C GLY A 363 6.11 2.32 -9.77
N SER A 364 4.79 2.41 -9.60
CA SER A 364 3.85 1.38 -10.05
C SER A 364 3.69 1.33 -11.57
N ALA A 365 4.05 2.40 -12.28
CA ALA A 365 4.07 2.39 -13.73
C ALA A 365 5.24 1.56 -14.26
N PRO A 366 5.04 0.81 -15.37
CA PRO A 366 6.14 0.08 -15.99
C PRO A 366 7.23 1.04 -16.46
N PRO A 367 8.51 0.72 -16.22
CA PRO A 367 9.62 1.55 -16.66
C PRO A 367 9.71 1.66 -18.19
N ARG A 368 9.12 0.70 -18.90
CA ARG A 368 8.89 0.69 -20.36
C ARG A 368 7.76 -0.29 -20.69
N ARG A 369 7.12 -0.10 -21.86
CA ARG A 369 5.89 -0.85 -22.23
C ARG A 369 6.14 -2.13 -23.03
N ASP A 370 7.35 -2.33 -23.55
CA ASP A 370 7.73 -3.43 -24.43
C ASP A 370 8.54 -4.53 -23.72
N LEU A 371 8.29 -4.75 -22.42
CA LEU A 371 8.98 -5.76 -21.62
C LEU A 371 8.70 -7.15 -22.17
N SER A 372 9.75 -7.94 -22.40
CA SER A 372 9.67 -9.35 -22.79
C SER A 372 9.45 -10.26 -21.59
N PHE A 373 10.04 -9.89 -20.41
CA PHE A 373 9.91 -10.67 -19.20
C PHE A 373 10.05 -9.84 -17.92
N VAL A 374 9.47 -10.38 -16.83
CA VAL A 374 9.73 -10.00 -15.44
C VAL A 374 10.12 -11.27 -14.67
N VAL A 375 11.31 -11.28 -14.06
CA VAL A 375 11.80 -12.39 -13.26
C VAL A 375 11.98 -11.96 -11.82
N HIS A 376 11.32 -12.63 -10.88
CA HIS A 376 11.65 -12.57 -9.46
C HIS A 376 12.78 -13.55 -9.17
N TYR A 377 13.94 -13.01 -8.81
CA TYR A 377 15.13 -13.80 -8.50
C TYR A 377 15.00 -14.59 -7.19
N GLN A 378 14.11 -14.14 -6.29
CA GLN A 378 13.65 -14.86 -5.11
C GLN A 378 12.12 -14.79 -5.03
N ALA A 379 11.55 -15.53 -4.05
CA ALA A 379 10.14 -15.41 -3.76
C ALA A 379 9.78 -13.95 -3.36
N PRO A 380 8.68 -13.40 -3.90
CA PRO A 380 8.18 -12.08 -3.51
C PRO A 380 7.72 -12.07 -2.04
N LEU A 381 7.52 -10.89 -1.45
CA LEU A 381 7.05 -10.78 -0.05
C LEU A 381 5.57 -11.19 0.11
N SER A 382 4.79 -11.15 -0.96
CA SER A 382 3.40 -11.59 -0.98
C SER A 382 2.96 -11.95 -2.41
N PRO A 383 1.88 -12.73 -2.59
CA PRO A 383 1.27 -12.95 -3.90
C PRO A 383 0.81 -11.66 -4.57
N GLU A 384 0.32 -10.69 -3.79
CA GLU A 384 -0.10 -9.38 -4.26
C GLU A 384 1.08 -8.60 -4.87
N GLN A 385 2.26 -8.64 -4.21
CA GLN A 385 3.47 -8.05 -4.78
C GLN A 385 3.82 -8.65 -6.13
N HIS A 386 3.82 -9.99 -6.23
CA HIS A 386 4.08 -10.65 -7.51
C HIS A 386 3.07 -10.20 -8.59
N PHE A 387 1.81 -10.10 -8.22
CA PHE A 387 0.76 -9.66 -9.13
C PHE A 387 0.98 -8.23 -9.63
N GLU A 388 1.35 -7.31 -8.74
CA GLU A 388 1.69 -5.92 -9.10
C GLU A 388 2.90 -5.85 -10.05
N ASP A 389 3.98 -6.54 -9.71
CA ASP A 389 5.22 -6.54 -10.48
C ASP A 389 5.00 -7.13 -11.89
N VAL A 390 4.20 -8.19 -12.00
CA VAL A 390 3.87 -8.85 -13.28
C VAL A 390 2.91 -8.00 -14.13
N SER A 391 2.14 -7.11 -13.52
CA SER A 391 1.22 -6.22 -14.24
C SER A 391 1.92 -5.26 -15.23
N TRP A 392 3.23 -5.15 -15.15
CA TRP A 392 4.05 -4.37 -16.11
C TRP A 392 4.18 -5.04 -17.48
N LEU A 393 3.96 -6.35 -17.54
CA LEU A 393 4.09 -7.09 -18.80
C LEU A 393 2.92 -6.79 -19.74
N PRO A 394 3.18 -6.62 -21.02
CA PRO A 394 2.13 -6.63 -22.03
C PRO A 394 1.47 -8.02 -22.10
N ASP A 395 0.32 -8.10 -22.78
CA ASP A 395 -0.32 -9.37 -23.06
C ASP A 395 0.65 -10.32 -23.78
N GLY A 396 0.74 -11.56 -23.28
CA GLY A 396 1.70 -12.55 -23.75
C GLY A 396 3.14 -12.41 -23.20
N GLY A 397 3.39 -11.43 -22.35
CA GLY A 397 4.69 -11.28 -21.67
C GLY A 397 4.96 -12.44 -20.68
N TYR A 398 6.22 -12.70 -20.42
CA TYR A 398 6.65 -13.84 -19.60
C TYR A 398 7.03 -13.41 -18.18
N SER A 399 6.45 -14.05 -17.16
CA SER A 399 6.88 -13.87 -15.77
C SER A 399 7.38 -15.17 -15.17
N LEU A 400 8.43 -15.11 -14.35
CA LEU A 400 9.02 -16.26 -13.67
C LEU A 400 9.44 -15.89 -12.24
N VAL A 401 9.15 -16.79 -11.31
CA VAL A 401 9.72 -16.77 -9.95
C VAL A 401 10.76 -17.88 -9.83
N LEU A 402 12.01 -17.51 -9.56
CA LEU A 402 13.10 -18.43 -9.27
C LEU A 402 13.21 -18.63 -7.76
N ALA A 403 12.44 -19.55 -7.20
CA ALA A 403 12.40 -19.78 -5.76
C ALA A 403 13.31 -20.93 -5.32
N ASP A 404 13.89 -20.83 -4.14
CA ASP A 404 14.50 -21.95 -3.44
C ASP A 404 14.02 -22.08 -1.99
N SER A 405 14.43 -23.15 -1.32
CA SER A 405 13.98 -23.46 0.05
C SER A 405 14.38 -22.39 1.09
N SER A 406 15.38 -21.56 0.81
CA SER A 406 15.82 -20.50 1.74
C SER A 406 14.97 -19.23 1.68
N ASP A 407 14.15 -19.06 0.64
CA ASP A 407 13.39 -17.83 0.42
C ASP A 407 12.36 -17.55 1.53
N ALA A 408 11.71 -18.59 2.06
CA ALA A 408 10.76 -18.42 3.14
C ALA A 408 11.43 -17.79 4.38
N ALA A 409 12.63 -18.23 4.73
CA ALA A 409 13.39 -17.67 5.84
C ALA A 409 13.84 -16.22 5.53
N LEU A 410 14.27 -15.93 4.30
CA LEU A 410 14.62 -14.59 3.86
C LEU A 410 13.42 -13.64 3.95
N VAL A 411 12.27 -14.03 3.43
CA VAL A 411 11.02 -13.25 3.49
C VAL A 411 10.63 -12.97 4.94
N GLN A 412 10.63 -13.98 5.80
CA GLN A 412 10.34 -13.82 7.23
C GLN A 412 11.30 -12.86 7.91
N ALA A 413 12.61 -12.97 7.63
CA ALA A 413 13.62 -12.08 8.20
C ALA A 413 13.42 -10.63 7.76
N LEU A 414 13.15 -10.38 6.48
CA LEU A 414 12.87 -9.05 5.94
C LEU A 414 11.62 -8.43 6.59
N LEU A 415 10.53 -9.18 6.66
CA LEU A 415 9.29 -8.73 7.29
C LEU A 415 9.49 -8.48 8.79
N ALA A 416 10.13 -9.39 9.53
CA ALA A 416 10.39 -9.24 10.95
C ALA A 416 11.25 -8.00 11.26
N GLN A 417 12.25 -7.71 10.42
CA GLN A 417 13.15 -6.56 10.58
C GLN A 417 12.48 -5.23 10.23
N GLN A 418 11.66 -5.21 9.20
CA GLN A 418 11.17 -3.98 8.61
C GLN A 418 9.75 -3.58 9.04
N ARG A 419 8.91 -4.53 9.49
CA ARG A 419 7.57 -4.24 10.00
C ARG A 419 7.60 -3.31 11.20
N VAL A 420 6.65 -2.40 11.26
CA VAL A 420 6.44 -1.55 12.44
C VAL A 420 6.12 -2.44 13.65
N LYS A 421 6.86 -2.24 14.73
CA LYS A 421 6.66 -2.99 15.97
C LYS A 421 5.54 -2.35 16.80
N PRO A 422 4.56 -3.11 17.31
CA PRO A 422 3.49 -2.56 18.15
C PRO A 422 4.01 -1.74 19.34
N ALA A 423 5.03 -2.24 20.03
CA ALA A 423 5.67 -1.52 21.14
C ALA A 423 6.27 -0.16 20.72
N ALA A 424 6.76 -0.03 19.49
CA ALA A 424 7.26 1.26 18.99
C ALA A 424 6.11 2.26 18.78
N VAL A 425 4.93 1.79 18.37
CA VAL A 425 3.74 2.64 18.22
C VAL A 425 3.31 3.21 19.57
N GLU A 426 3.21 2.36 20.58
CA GLU A 426 2.83 2.76 21.95
C GLU A 426 3.87 3.70 22.56
N ALA A 427 5.16 3.40 22.41
CA ALA A 427 6.24 4.23 22.94
C ALA A 427 6.28 5.62 22.29
N VAL A 428 6.07 5.73 20.96
CA VAL A 428 5.99 7.02 20.27
C VAL A 428 4.72 7.78 20.68
N ALA A 429 3.57 7.10 20.81
CA ALA A 429 2.33 7.72 21.30
C ALA A 429 2.52 8.31 22.71
N GLN A 430 3.14 7.55 23.61
CA GLN A 430 3.44 8.00 24.97
C GLN A 430 4.43 9.18 24.99
N ALA A 431 5.49 9.11 24.21
CA ALA A 431 6.46 10.20 24.11
C ALA A 431 5.84 11.50 23.57
N LEU A 432 4.93 11.40 22.59
CA LEU A 432 4.13 12.50 22.08
C LEU A 432 3.12 13.04 23.10
N ALA A 433 2.45 12.15 23.84
CA ALA A 433 1.47 12.55 24.87
C ALA A 433 2.13 13.35 26.01
N GLN A 434 3.35 13.00 26.38
CA GLN A 434 4.14 13.66 27.39
C GLN A 434 4.88 14.90 26.90
N ALA A 435 4.84 15.16 25.61
CA ALA A 435 5.57 16.26 25.01
C ALA A 435 4.90 17.61 25.31
N PRO A 436 5.69 18.67 25.60
CA PRO A 436 5.17 20.02 25.75
C PRO A 436 4.44 20.47 24.49
N THR A 437 3.35 21.23 24.68
CA THR A 437 2.55 21.77 23.55
C THR A 437 3.06 23.10 23.05
N ASP A 438 3.90 23.77 23.84
CA ASP A 438 4.44 25.09 23.59
C ASP A 438 5.73 25.11 22.75
N ARG A 439 6.30 23.92 22.48
CA ARG A 439 7.55 23.79 21.72
C ARG A 439 7.42 22.75 20.60
N PRO A 440 7.98 23.05 19.41
CA PRO A 440 8.03 22.09 18.34
C PRO A 440 8.88 20.88 18.73
N ILE A 441 8.42 19.71 18.32
CA ILE A 441 9.12 18.46 18.52
C ILE A 441 9.60 17.95 17.18
N PHE A 442 10.80 17.38 17.15
CA PHE A 442 11.38 16.76 15.98
C PHE A 442 11.38 15.23 16.11
N SER A 443 11.31 14.54 14.97
CA SER A 443 11.27 13.08 14.92
C SER A 443 12.45 12.40 15.63
N ASP A 444 13.65 12.98 15.55
CA ASP A 444 14.86 12.47 16.24
C ASP A 444 14.71 12.53 17.76
N THR A 445 14.16 13.62 18.27
CA THR A 445 13.90 13.80 19.71
C THR A 445 12.83 12.79 20.18
N LEU A 446 11.79 12.56 19.38
CA LEU A 446 10.77 11.58 19.70
C LEU A 446 11.30 10.15 19.64
N ALA A 447 12.10 9.83 18.65
CA ALA A 447 12.73 8.51 18.53
C ALA A 447 13.60 8.20 19.77
N LEU A 448 14.40 9.18 20.22
CA LEU A 448 15.22 9.06 21.42
C LEU A 448 14.36 8.86 22.68
N ARG A 449 13.33 9.68 22.88
CA ARG A 449 12.41 9.58 24.04
C ARG A 449 11.63 8.27 24.06
N ALA A 450 11.22 7.79 22.90
CA ALA A 450 10.51 6.51 22.73
C ALA A 450 11.43 5.29 22.78
N GLY A 451 12.76 5.46 22.87
CA GLY A 451 13.72 4.34 22.83
C GLY A 451 13.62 3.51 21.54
N THR A 452 13.28 4.14 20.41
CA THR A 452 13.12 3.45 19.12
C THR A 452 14.04 4.05 18.06
N SER A 453 14.21 3.35 16.93
CA SER A 453 14.99 3.89 15.83
C SER A 453 14.25 5.08 15.15
N ARG A 454 15.01 6.04 14.61
CA ARG A 454 14.44 7.14 13.82
C ARG A 454 13.51 6.64 12.73
N ARG A 455 13.91 5.60 11.99
CA ARG A 455 13.11 5.00 10.92
C ARG A 455 11.77 4.46 11.43
N SER A 456 11.77 3.79 12.58
CA SER A 456 10.53 3.31 13.20
C SER A 456 9.65 4.46 13.68
N ALA A 457 10.24 5.48 14.30
CA ALA A 457 9.50 6.67 14.72
C ALA A 457 8.86 7.39 13.52
N GLU A 458 9.60 7.60 12.43
CA GLU A 458 9.08 8.23 11.20
C GLU A 458 7.87 7.48 10.62
N ARG A 459 7.90 6.15 10.59
CA ARG A 459 6.79 5.31 10.13
C ARG A 459 5.55 5.44 11.02
N VAL A 460 5.75 5.44 12.34
CA VAL A 460 4.66 5.64 13.31
C VAL A 460 4.07 7.05 13.17
N LEU A 461 4.93 8.05 13.02
CA LEU A 461 4.50 9.44 12.82
C LEU A 461 3.73 9.63 11.50
N SER A 462 4.09 8.91 10.44
CA SER A 462 3.31 8.88 9.21
C SER A 462 1.89 8.35 9.48
N ALA A 463 1.77 7.20 10.16
CA ALA A 463 0.47 6.64 10.50
C ALA A 463 -0.36 7.57 11.40
N PHE A 464 0.26 8.30 12.32
CA PHE A 464 -0.44 9.29 13.15
C PHE A 464 -0.89 10.52 12.35
N ALA A 465 -0.09 10.98 11.39
CA ALA A 465 -0.47 12.05 10.48
C ALA A 465 -1.65 11.63 9.59
N ASP A 466 -1.63 10.41 9.05
CA ASP A 466 -2.72 9.83 8.25
C ASP A 466 -4.05 9.76 9.02
N ARG A 467 -3.97 9.59 10.35
CA ARG A 467 -5.12 9.63 11.28
C ARG A 467 -5.47 11.05 11.75
N SER A 468 -4.78 12.07 11.24
CA SER A 468 -4.95 13.47 11.67
C SER A 468 -4.71 13.70 13.17
N LEU A 469 -3.94 12.84 13.84
CA LEU A 469 -3.60 12.97 15.26
C LEU A 469 -2.51 14.00 15.50
N ILE A 470 -1.69 14.24 14.48
CA ILE A 470 -0.59 15.20 14.48
C ILE A 470 -0.57 15.98 13.18
N THR A 471 0.11 17.14 13.21
CA THR A 471 0.58 17.82 12.00
C THR A 471 2.10 17.69 11.90
N ARG A 472 2.59 17.71 10.66
CA ARG A 472 4.02 17.73 10.34
C ARG A 472 4.26 18.91 9.40
N ASP A 473 5.08 19.85 9.85
CA ASP A 473 5.48 20.99 9.04
C ASP A 473 6.97 21.22 9.18
N SER A 474 7.71 21.22 8.07
CA SER A 474 9.16 21.46 8.02
C SER A 474 9.97 20.63 9.03
N GLY A 475 9.55 19.37 9.26
CA GLY A 475 10.16 18.46 10.24
C GLY A 475 9.69 18.66 11.68
N GLN A 476 8.90 19.68 11.95
CA GLN A 476 8.26 19.91 13.24
C GLN A 476 6.97 19.11 13.35
N ILE A 477 6.72 18.60 14.55
CA ILE A 477 5.56 17.78 14.86
C ILE A 477 4.74 18.49 15.93
N ALA A 478 3.45 18.70 15.67
CA ALA A 478 2.51 19.23 16.64
C ALA A 478 1.33 18.27 16.83
N ARG A 479 0.93 18.07 18.08
CA ARG A 479 -0.22 17.27 18.45
C ARG A 479 -1.51 18.02 18.15
N ARG A 480 -2.50 17.33 17.56
CA ARG A 480 -3.84 17.88 17.24
C ARG A 480 -4.94 17.41 18.17
N VAL A 481 -4.67 16.39 18.97
CA VAL A 481 -5.63 15.71 19.85
C VAL A 481 -5.15 15.71 21.29
N SER A 482 -6.02 15.39 22.24
CA SER A 482 -5.60 15.28 23.65
C SER A 482 -4.61 14.11 23.87
N PRO A 483 -3.81 14.16 24.97
CA PRO A 483 -2.92 13.06 25.31
C PRO A 483 -3.63 11.70 25.45
N GLU A 484 -4.83 11.71 26.04
CA GLU A 484 -5.64 10.52 26.27
C GLU A 484 -6.15 9.93 24.95
N GLN A 485 -6.60 10.78 24.04
CA GLN A 485 -7.04 10.38 22.71
C GLN A 485 -5.86 9.84 21.89
N LEU A 486 -4.70 10.48 21.94
CA LEU A 486 -3.48 10.02 21.27
C LEU A 486 -3.05 8.64 21.79
N ALA A 487 -3.11 8.41 23.11
CA ALA A 487 -2.80 7.13 23.71
C ALA A 487 -3.80 6.02 23.31
N ALA A 488 -5.09 6.36 23.21
CA ALA A 488 -6.12 5.41 22.77
C ALA A 488 -5.92 5.01 21.29
N GLU A 489 -5.69 5.97 20.41
CA GLU A 489 -5.39 5.74 18.99
C GLU A 489 -4.05 5.00 18.80
N GLY A 490 -3.05 5.30 19.63
CA GLY A 490 -1.78 4.57 19.65
C GLY A 490 -1.98 3.08 19.96
N ARG A 491 -2.79 2.74 20.95
CA ARG A 491 -3.13 1.34 21.25
C ARG A 491 -3.91 0.66 20.11
N LEU A 492 -4.86 1.36 19.50
CA LEU A 492 -5.60 0.84 18.33
C LEU A 492 -4.66 0.50 17.19
N LEU A 493 -3.78 1.43 16.82
CA LEU A 493 -2.78 1.20 15.77
C LEU A 493 -1.80 0.10 16.13
N ALA A 494 -1.34 0.04 17.38
CA ALA A 494 -0.46 -1.03 17.86
C ALA A 494 -1.11 -2.41 17.68
N ALA A 495 -2.41 -2.53 18.01
CA ALA A 495 -3.16 -3.77 17.81
C ALA A 495 -3.26 -4.13 16.31
N ARG A 496 -3.47 -3.16 15.42
CA ARG A 496 -3.49 -3.38 13.97
C ARG A 496 -2.13 -3.84 13.43
N PHE A 497 -1.04 -3.24 13.89
CA PHE A 497 0.30 -3.71 13.51
C PHE A 497 0.64 -5.08 14.10
N ALA A 498 0.11 -5.42 15.28
CA ALA A 498 0.23 -6.77 15.83
C ALA A 498 -0.47 -7.81 14.95
N ALA A 499 -1.70 -7.52 14.50
CA ALA A 499 -2.46 -8.39 13.60
C ALA A 499 -1.76 -8.57 12.25
N LEU A 500 -1.23 -7.47 11.66
CA LEU A 500 -0.45 -7.51 10.43
C LEU A 500 0.78 -8.43 10.55
N ARG A 501 1.53 -8.30 11.66
CA ARG A 501 2.70 -9.15 11.94
C ARG A 501 2.33 -10.61 12.18
N ALA A 502 1.22 -10.89 12.86
CA ALA A 502 0.73 -12.25 13.04
C ALA A 502 0.37 -12.90 11.69
N GLY A 503 -0.19 -12.13 10.77
CA GLY A 503 -0.47 -12.57 9.40
C GLY A 503 0.78 -12.89 8.57
N ASP A 504 1.95 -12.33 8.91
CA ASP A 504 3.19 -12.55 8.13
C ASP A 504 3.69 -14.00 8.20
N VAL A 505 3.40 -14.72 9.29
CA VAL A 505 3.75 -16.15 9.41
C VAL A 505 2.98 -16.95 8.36
N GLY A 506 1.67 -16.75 8.26
CA GLY A 506 0.85 -17.42 7.24
C GLY A 506 1.16 -16.96 5.81
N ARG A 507 1.70 -15.74 5.63
CA ARG A 507 2.14 -15.27 4.30
C ARG A 507 3.31 -16.06 3.73
N ALA A 508 4.29 -16.41 4.54
CA ALA A 508 5.41 -17.24 4.10
C ALA A 508 4.92 -18.60 3.59
N GLU A 509 3.94 -19.21 4.27
CA GLU A 509 3.30 -20.45 3.83
C GLU A 509 2.48 -20.24 2.54
N GLN A 510 1.74 -19.15 2.44
CA GLN A 510 0.99 -18.79 1.21
C GLN A 510 1.90 -18.60 0.01
N ILE A 511 3.06 -17.95 0.18
CA ILE A 511 4.05 -17.78 -0.89
C ILE A 511 4.61 -19.13 -1.31
N ALA A 512 4.97 -20.00 -0.37
CA ALA A 512 5.48 -21.34 -0.68
C ALA A 512 4.42 -22.17 -1.46
N ALA A 513 3.17 -22.15 -1.01
CA ALA A 513 2.06 -22.81 -1.70
C ALA A 513 1.81 -22.21 -3.09
N TYR A 514 1.85 -20.87 -3.21
CA TYR A 514 1.70 -20.17 -4.48
C TYR A 514 2.78 -20.56 -5.48
N VAL A 515 4.05 -20.56 -5.08
CA VAL A 515 5.19 -20.96 -5.92
C VAL A 515 5.05 -22.43 -6.33
N THR A 516 4.70 -23.32 -5.39
CA THR A 516 4.53 -24.76 -5.66
C THR A 516 3.39 -25.00 -6.67
N SER A 517 2.25 -24.34 -6.52
CA SER A 517 1.12 -24.50 -7.45
C SER A 517 1.47 -24.04 -8.86
N ARG A 518 2.28 -22.97 -9.01
CA ARG A 518 2.72 -22.46 -10.31
C ARG A 518 3.81 -23.34 -10.93
N HIS A 519 4.69 -23.91 -10.12
CA HIS A 519 5.70 -24.88 -10.58
C HIS A 519 5.03 -26.12 -11.18
N SER A 520 4.03 -26.67 -10.51
CA SER A 520 3.29 -27.84 -10.98
C SER A 520 2.58 -27.58 -12.32
N ALA A 521 2.01 -26.39 -12.50
CA ALA A 521 1.34 -26.00 -13.74
C ALA A 521 2.33 -25.93 -14.93
N VAL A 522 3.56 -25.42 -14.73
CA VAL A 522 4.60 -25.38 -15.76
C VAL A 522 5.11 -26.77 -16.13
N ALA A 523 5.33 -27.64 -15.14
CA ALA A 523 5.74 -29.02 -15.37
C ALA A 523 4.73 -29.78 -16.25
N THR A 524 3.42 -29.57 -15.98
CA THR A 524 2.34 -30.21 -16.76
C THR A 524 2.28 -29.66 -18.20
N ALA A 525 2.44 -28.34 -18.38
CA ALA A 525 2.44 -27.72 -19.72
C ALA A 525 3.63 -28.18 -20.56
N ASN A 526 4.83 -28.24 -19.98
CA ASN A 526 6.04 -28.70 -20.67
C ASN A 526 5.94 -30.20 -21.04
N THR A 527 5.35 -31.03 -20.19
CA THR A 527 5.11 -32.46 -20.48
C THR A 527 4.11 -32.61 -21.64
N SER A 528 3.07 -31.79 -21.67
CA SER A 528 2.09 -31.80 -22.78
C SER A 528 2.71 -31.33 -24.09
N ALA A 529 3.52 -30.27 -24.09
CA ALA A 529 4.22 -29.77 -25.28
C ALA A 529 5.24 -30.79 -25.82
N ALA A 530 5.99 -31.47 -24.94
CA ALA A 530 6.94 -32.53 -25.31
C ALA A 530 6.20 -33.75 -25.90
N LEU A 531 5.02 -34.11 -25.35
CA LEU A 531 4.17 -35.20 -25.89
C LEU A 531 3.57 -34.84 -27.27
N HIS A 532 3.28 -33.58 -27.54
CA HIS A 532 2.84 -33.14 -28.86
C HIS A 532 3.97 -33.14 -29.90
N GLN A 533 5.22 -32.78 -29.50
CA GLN A 533 6.37 -32.83 -30.39
C GLN A 533 6.84 -34.27 -30.71
N VAL A 534 6.58 -35.23 -29.83
CA VAL A 534 6.89 -36.66 -30.10
C VAL A 534 5.83 -37.34 -30.97
N ARG A 535 4.64 -36.74 -31.12
CA ARG A 535 3.54 -37.26 -31.96
C ARG A 535 3.42 -36.56 -33.33
N ALA A 536 4.18 -35.50 -33.58
CA ALA A 536 4.33 -34.84 -34.88
C ALA A 536 5.64 -35.27 -35.55
#